data_5ba55a917eaccb558f2e30deaaca33c4
#
_entry.id   5ba55a917eaccb558f2e30deaaca33c4
#
_cell.length_a   1.000
_cell.length_b   1.000
_cell.length_c   1.000
_cell.angle_alpha   90.00
_cell.angle_beta   90.00
_cell.angle_gamma   90.00
#
_symmetry.space_group_name_H-M   'P 1'
#
loop_
_entity.id
_entity.type
_entity.pdbx_description
1 polymer ?
#
loop_
_entity_poly.entity_id
_entity_poly.type
_entity_poly.pdbx_seq_one_letter_code
_entity_poly.pdbx_strand_id
1 'polypeptide(L)'
;MVVKVGINGFGRIGRLAFRRIQNVEGVEVTRINDLTDPVMLAHLLKYDTTQGRFDGTVEVKEGGFEVNGKFIRVSAERDPEQIDWANDGVEIVLEATGFFAKKDAAEKHLHPGGAKKVVITAPGGNDVKTVVFNTNHDVLDGTETVISGASCTTNCLAPMAKALQDNFGVVEGLMTTIHAYTGDQMILDGPHRGGDLRRARAGAANIVPNSTGAAKAIGLVIPELNGKLDGAAQRVPIPTGSVTELVAVLDKNVTVDEVNAAMKAASNESYGYTEDPIVSSDIVGMSYGSLFDATQTKVLDVDGKQLVKVVSWYDNEMSYTAQLVRTLEYFAKIAK
;
A
#
# COMPACT_ATOMS: atom_id res chain seq x y z
N MET A 1 23.94 -4.07 -10.78
CA MET A 1 23.79 -5.27 -9.92
C MET A 1 22.31 -5.48 -9.67
N VAL A 2 21.86 -6.72 -9.62
CA VAL A 2 20.47 -7.05 -9.27
C VAL A 2 20.40 -7.23 -7.76
N VAL A 3 19.51 -6.46 -7.11
CA VAL A 3 19.27 -6.57 -5.65
C VAL A 3 18.34 -7.74 -5.38
N LYS A 4 18.76 -8.65 -4.52
CA LYS A 4 17.97 -9.82 -4.13
C LYS A 4 17.04 -9.49 -2.97
N VAL A 5 15.78 -9.87 -3.13
CA VAL A 5 14.71 -9.59 -2.19
C VAL A 5 14.15 -10.87 -1.59
N GLY A 6 13.93 -10.85 -0.29
CA GLY A 6 13.13 -11.84 0.43
C GLY A 6 11.72 -11.31 0.71
N ILE A 7 10.74 -12.18 0.72
CA ILE A 7 9.37 -11.84 1.13
C ILE A 7 9.01 -12.65 2.37
N ASN A 8 8.77 -11.96 3.48
CA ASN A 8 8.23 -12.57 4.69
C ASN A 8 6.72 -12.39 4.74
N GLY A 9 5.96 -13.47 4.57
CA GLY A 9 4.51 -13.47 4.41
C GLY A 9 4.08 -13.42 2.94
N PHE A 10 3.57 -14.53 2.44
CA PHE A 10 3.10 -14.68 1.06
C PHE A 10 1.57 -14.62 0.96
N GLY A 11 0.98 -13.70 1.74
CA GLY A 11 -0.43 -13.32 1.70
C GLY A 11 -0.78 -12.52 0.44
N ARG A 12 -1.88 -11.75 0.47
CA ARG A 12 -2.31 -10.91 -0.67
C ARG A 12 -1.19 -10.02 -1.17
N ILE A 13 -0.63 -9.17 -0.29
CA ILE A 13 0.38 -8.17 -0.67
C ILE A 13 1.70 -8.84 -1.08
N GLY A 14 2.18 -9.84 -0.34
CA GLY A 14 3.40 -10.56 -0.68
C GLY A 14 3.33 -11.20 -2.08
N ARG A 15 2.21 -11.86 -2.43
CA ARG A 15 2.01 -12.45 -3.76
C ARG A 15 1.93 -11.40 -4.87
N LEU A 16 1.24 -10.29 -4.64
CA LEU A 16 1.13 -9.23 -5.64
C LEU A 16 2.45 -8.48 -5.83
N ALA A 17 3.20 -8.25 -4.75
CA ALA A 17 4.57 -7.72 -4.83
C ALA A 17 5.47 -8.65 -5.64
N PHE A 18 5.41 -9.97 -5.37
CA PHE A 18 6.13 -10.96 -6.16
C PHE A 18 5.77 -10.89 -7.66
N ARG A 19 4.46 -10.87 -8.01
CA ARG A 19 4.00 -10.74 -9.39
C ARG A 19 4.51 -9.46 -10.05
N ARG A 20 4.47 -8.34 -9.34
CA ARG A 20 4.92 -7.04 -9.84
C ARG A 20 6.43 -7.00 -10.09
N ILE A 21 7.23 -7.56 -9.16
CA ILE A 21 8.69 -7.60 -9.25
C ILE A 21 9.16 -8.42 -10.47
N GLN A 22 8.38 -9.41 -10.96
CA GLN A 22 8.74 -10.15 -12.18
C GLN A 22 8.92 -9.25 -13.42
N ASN A 23 8.34 -8.05 -13.42
CA ASN A 23 8.39 -7.09 -14.52
C ASN A 23 9.24 -5.85 -14.19
N VAL A 24 10.09 -5.94 -13.17
CA VAL A 24 10.94 -4.83 -12.71
C VAL A 24 12.41 -5.20 -12.90
N GLU A 25 13.17 -4.31 -13.52
CA GLU A 25 14.61 -4.51 -13.70
C GLU A 25 15.39 -4.15 -12.43
N GLY A 26 16.47 -4.87 -12.18
CA GLY A 26 17.40 -4.58 -11.08
C GLY A 26 16.97 -5.12 -9.72
N VAL A 27 15.84 -5.80 -9.63
CA VAL A 27 15.35 -6.44 -8.39
C VAL A 27 14.85 -7.85 -8.69
N GLU A 28 15.17 -8.83 -7.86
CA GLU A 28 14.63 -10.19 -7.99
C GLU A 28 14.29 -10.81 -6.63
N VAL A 29 13.21 -11.58 -6.58
CA VAL A 29 12.88 -12.38 -5.39
C VAL A 29 13.59 -13.72 -5.47
N THR A 30 14.34 -14.07 -4.42
CA THR A 30 15.07 -15.35 -4.32
C THR A 30 14.55 -16.24 -3.21
N ARG A 31 13.86 -15.68 -2.21
CA ARG A 31 13.33 -16.43 -1.07
C ARG A 31 12.00 -15.89 -0.60
N ILE A 32 11.12 -16.78 -0.20
CA ILE A 32 9.86 -16.52 0.49
C ILE A 32 9.89 -17.26 1.82
N ASN A 33 9.39 -16.62 2.87
CA ASN A 33 9.08 -17.27 4.13
C ASN A 33 7.58 -17.14 4.42
N ASP A 34 6.90 -18.27 4.59
CA ASP A 34 5.50 -18.34 4.97
C ASP A 34 5.22 -19.67 5.68
N LEU A 35 4.31 -19.69 6.65
CA LEU A 35 3.98 -20.89 7.42
C LEU A 35 3.10 -21.88 6.65
N THR A 36 2.61 -21.48 5.49
CA THR A 36 1.80 -22.30 4.58
C THR A 36 2.71 -23.14 3.68
N ASP A 37 2.27 -24.32 3.31
CA ASP A 37 3.06 -25.22 2.45
C ASP A 37 3.24 -24.67 1.03
N PRO A 38 4.35 -25.02 0.34
CA PRO A 38 4.65 -24.50 -0.99
C PRO A 38 3.60 -24.84 -2.07
N VAL A 39 2.88 -25.95 -1.94
CA VAL A 39 1.85 -26.34 -2.92
C VAL A 39 0.68 -25.35 -2.89
N MET A 40 0.21 -25.00 -1.68
CA MET A 40 -0.84 -24.01 -1.51
C MET A 40 -0.36 -22.62 -1.96
N LEU A 41 0.85 -22.22 -1.60
CA LEU A 41 1.41 -20.93 -2.00
C LEU A 41 1.54 -20.80 -3.52
N ALA A 42 2.04 -21.84 -4.19
CA ALA A 42 2.16 -21.90 -5.65
C ALA A 42 0.77 -21.86 -6.34
N HIS A 43 -0.24 -22.55 -5.78
CA HIS A 43 -1.61 -22.52 -6.28
C HIS A 43 -2.20 -21.10 -6.20
N LEU A 44 -2.07 -20.45 -5.04
CA LEU A 44 -2.56 -19.08 -4.82
C LEU A 44 -1.77 -18.02 -5.60
N LEU A 45 -0.53 -18.30 -5.99
CA LEU A 45 0.22 -17.44 -6.91
C LEU A 45 -0.32 -17.56 -8.32
N LYS A 46 -0.67 -18.78 -8.78
CA LYS A 46 -1.23 -19.04 -10.12
C LYS A 46 -2.60 -18.40 -10.31
N TYR A 47 -3.48 -18.55 -9.33
CA TYR A 47 -4.89 -18.21 -9.45
C TYR A 47 -5.29 -17.18 -8.40
N ASP A 48 -5.84 -16.08 -8.84
CA ASP A 48 -6.30 -15.00 -8.01
C ASP A 48 -7.65 -14.50 -8.48
N THR A 49 -8.63 -14.49 -7.57
CA THR A 49 -10.02 -14.13 -7.91
C THR A 49 -10.15 -12.67 -8.32
N THR A 50 -9.37 -11.77 -7.72
CA THR A 50 -9.46 -10.34 -7.98
C THR A 50 -8.48 -9.86 -9.04
N GLN A 51 -7.25 -10.41 -9.02
CA GLN A 51 -6.15 -9.96 -9.86
C GLN A 51 -5.88 -10.89 -11.06
N GLY A 52 -6.73 -11.90 -11.25
CA GLY A 52 -6.64 -12.81 -12.37
C GLY A 52 -5.49 -13.81 -12.28
N ARG A 53 -5.36 -14.59 -13.35
CA ARG A 53 -4.32 -15.61 -13.46
C ARG A 53 -2.94 -14.98 -13.58
N PHE A 54 -1.93 -15.59 -12.95
CA PHE A 54 -0.53 -15.20 -13.12
C PHE A 54 -0.08 -15.44 -14.58
N ASP A 55 0.53 -14.45 -15.17
CA ASP A 55 1.11 -14.54 -16.51
C ASP A 55 2.53 -15.13 -16.40
N GLY A 56 2.61 -16.43 -16.49
CA GLY A 56 3.86 -17.17 -16.38
C GLY A 56 3.68 -18.61 -15.88
N THR A 57 4.79 -19.31 -15.73
CA THR A 57 4.83 -20.69 -15.22
C THR A 57 5.12 -20.72 -13.73
N VAL A 58 4.47 -21.62 -13.00
CA VAL A 58 4.75 -21.90 -11.59
C VAL A 58 4.71 -23.40 -11.39
N GLU A 59 5.80 -24.00 -10.96
CA GLU A 59 5.94 -25.44 -10.70
C GLU A 59 6.45 -25.67 -9.29
N VAL A 60 5.78 -26.53 -8.54
CA VAL A 60 6.23 -26.94 -7.20
C VAL A 60 7.48 -27.81 -7.33
N LYS A 61 8.48 -27.52 -6.54
CA LYS A 61 9.75 -28.26 -6.42
C LYS A 61 10.02 -28.58 -4.95
N GLU A 62 10.96 -29.46 -4.69
CA GLU A 62 11.42 -29.71 -3.32
C GLU A 62 12.04 -28.43 -2.72
N GLY A 63 11.57 -28.03 -1.55
CA GLY A 63 12.03 -26.82 -0.85
C GLY A 63 11.53 -25.49 -1.40
N GLY A 64 10.56 -25.49 -2.34
CA GLY A 64 10.01 -24.25 -2.90
C GLY A 64 9.20 -24.44 -4.18
N PHE A 65 9.30 -23.50 -5.07
CA PHE A 65 8.70 -23.58 -6.41
C PHE A 65 9.53 -22.82 -7.45
N GLU A 66 9.40 -23.22 -8.67
CA GLU A 66 10.04 -22.56 -9.82
C GLU A 66 9.02 -21.64 -10.51
N VAL A 67 9.43 -20.40 -10.76
CA VAL A 67 8.63 -19.42 -11.49
C VAL A 67 9.41 -18.93 -12.71
N ASN A 68 8.87 -19.14 -13.90
CA ASN A 68 9.51 -18.75 -15.15
C ASN A 68 10.95 -19.29 -15.30
N GLY A 69 11.18 -20.54 -14.84
CA GLY A 69 12.48 -21.18 -14.84
C GLY A 69 13.45 -20.77 -13.74
N LYS A 70 13.03 -19.89 -12.81
CA LYS A 70 13.83 -19.49 -11.65
C LYS A 70 13.32 -20.16 -10.37
N PHE A 71 14.20 -20.81 -9.63
CA PHE A 71 13.86 -21.44 -8.35
C PHE A 71 13.74 -20.39 -7.25
N ILE A 72 12.63 -20.42 -6.51
CA ILE A 72 12.33 -19.59 -5.34
C ILE A 72 12.27 -20.52 -4.12
N ARG A 73 13.20 -20.35 -3.20
CA ARG A 73 13.20 -21.10 -1.94
C ARG A 73 12.00 -20.67 -1.08
N VAL A 74 11.35 -21.65 -0.44
CA VAL A 74 10.28 -21.39 0.54
C VAL A 74 10.71 -21.98 1.89
N SER A 75 10.66 -21.16 2.94
CA SER A 75 10.87 -21.56 4.33
C SER A 75 9.63 -21.26 5.18
N ALA A 76 9.54 -21.86 6.37
CA ALA A 76 8.38 -21.76 7.25
C ALA A 76 8.79 -21.41 8.69
N GLU A 77 9.63 -20.38 8.83
CA GLU A 77 10.13 -19.92 10.12
C GLU A 77 9.18 -18.89 10.74
N ARG A 78 8.82 -19.10 12.01
CA ARG A 78 7.96 -18.15 12.76
C ARG A 78 8.70 -16.93 13.26
N ASP A 79 9.95 -17.13 13.66
CA ASP A 79 10.82 -16.09 14.19
C ASP A 79 11.71 -15.55 13.07
N PRO A 80 11.63 -14.26 12.74
CA PRO A 80 12.48 -13.65 11.73
C PRO A 80 13.99 -13.84 11.99
N GLU A 81 14.42 -13.95 13.25
CA GLU A 81 15.82 -14.19 13.63
C GLU A 81 16.34 -15.58 13.21
N GLN A 82 15.44 -16.50 12.86
CA GLN A 82 15.80 -17.85 12.40
C GLN A 82 15.84 -17.98 10.87
N ILE A 83 15.49 -16.91 10.14
CA ILE A 83 15.48 -16.93 8.68
C ILE A 83 16.86 -16.53 8.17
N ASP A 84 17.61 -17.48 7.64
CA ASP A 84 18.93 -17.24 7.05
C ASP A 84 18.80 -16.62 5.63
N TRP A 85 18.46 -15.33 5.60
CA TRP A 85 18.27 -14.55 4.37
C TRP A 85 19.55 -14.46 3.53
N ALA A 86 20.71 -14.35 4.18
CA ALA A 86 21.98 -14.19 3.52
C ALA A 86 22.39 -15.42 2.70
N ASN A 87 21.93 -16.61 3.08
CA ASN A 87 22.23 -17.86 2.35
C ASN A 87 21.68 -17.85 0.91
N ASP A 88 20.57 -17.12 0.68
CA ASP A 88 19.99 -16.93 -0.66
C ASP A 88 20.40 -15.56 -1.27
N GLY A 89 21.32 -14.86 -0.60
CA GLY A 89 21.85 -13.55 -1.00
C GLY A 89 20.85 -12.41 -0.87
N VAL A 90 19.80 -12.56 -0.07
CA VAL A 90 18.79 -11.53 0.16
C VAL A 90 19.42 -10.32 0.84
N GLU A 91 19.21 -9.15 0.25
CA GLU A 91 19.68 -7.87 0.76
C GLU A 91 18.56 -7.08 1.42
N ILE A 92 17.35 -7.14 0.86
CA ILE A 92 16.19 -6.41 1.35
C ILE A 92 15.04 -7.39 1.59
N VAL A 93 14.38 -7.28 2.74
CA VAL A 93 13.16 -8.05 3.05
C VAL A 93 11.94 -7.15 2.89
N LEU A 94 10.93 -7.64 2.18
CA LEU A 94 9.56 -7.15 2.26
C LEU A 94 8.86 -7.86 3.41
N GLU A 95 8.59 -7.13 4.50
CA GLU A 95 7.84 -7.64 5.64
C GLU A 95 6.33 -7.50 5.37
N ALA A 96 5.68 -8.58 4.98
CA ALA A 96 4.30 -8.62 4.52
C ALA A 96 3.37 -9.53 5.36
N THR A 97 3.81 -9.95 6.55
CA THR A 97 3.01 -10.78 7.46
C THR A 97 1.96 -9.97 8.23
N GLY A 98 2.19 -8.67 8.41
CA GLY A 98 1.42 -7.80 9.29
C GLY A 98 1.69 -8.01 10.78
N PHE A 99 2.59 -8.92 11.17
CA PHE A 99 2.97 -9.17 12.57
C PHE A 99 4.17 -8.34 13.02
N PHE A 100 5.11 -8.08 12.13
CA PHE A 100 6.37 -7.40 12.42
C PHE A 100 6.39 -5.98 11.85
N ALA A 101 5.26 -5.23 12.04
CA ALA A 101 5.10 -3.89 11.48
C ALA A 101 5.74 -2.78 12.32
N LYS A 102 6.22 -3.05 13.54
CA LYS A 102 6.96 -2.10 14.35
C LYS A 102 8.46 -2.22 14.09
N LYS A 103 9.21 -1.13 14.34
CA LYS A 103 10.64 -1.05 14.08
C LYS A 103 11.42 -2.20 14.73
N ASP A 104 11.27 -2.36 16.04
CA ASP A 104 11.93 -3.41 16.83
C ASP A 104 11.62 -4.82 16.36
N ALA A 105 10.39 -5.05 15.91
CA ALA A 105 9.97 -6.32 15.37
C ALA A 105 10.54 -6.57 13.95
N ALA A 106 10.56 -5.54 13.10
CA ALA A 106 11.12 -5.63 11.75
C ALA A 106 12.66 -5.76 11.76
N GLU A 107 13.34 -5.11 12.71
CA GLU A 107 14.79 -5.21 12.89
C GLU A 107 15.26 -6.64 13.19
N LYS A 108 14.38 -7.55 13.62
CA LYS A 108 14.69 -8.97 13.77
C LYS A 108 15.16 -9.66 12.49
N HIS A 109 14.85 -9.09 11.32
CA HIS A 109 15.39 -9.56 10.06
C HIS A 109 16.87 -9.18 9.82
N LEU A 110 17.45 -8.28 10.64
CA LEU A 110 18.79 -7.69 10.47
C LEU A 110 19.87 -8.37 11.31
N HIS A 111 19.70 -9.63 11.66
CA HIS A 111 20.67 -10.40 12.44
C HIS A 111 21.89 -10.85 11.58
N PRO A 112 22.98 -11.38 12.16
CA PRO A 112 24.04 -12.02 11.41
C PRO A 112 23.51 -13.22 10.59
N GLY A 113 23.61 -13.20 9.28
CA GLY A 113 22.93 -14.14 8.37
C GLY A 113 21.54 -13.67 7.90
N GLY A 114 21.07 -12.55 8.41
CA GLY A 114 19.83 -11.88 7.98
C GLY A 114 20.01 -10.99 6.75
N ALA A 115 19.02 -10.14 6.51
CA ALA A 115 19.06 -9.13 5.47
C ALA A 115 19.78 -7.85 5.94
N LYS A 116 20.05 -6.93 5.01
CA LYS A 116 20.64 -5.62 5.32
C LYS A 116 19.57 -4.56 5.59
N LYS A 117 18.42 -4.69 4.97
CA LYS A 117 17.35 -3.70 5.00
C LYS A 117 15.96 -4.36 5.01
N VAL A 118 14.97 -3.63 5.53
CA VAL A 118 13.57 -4.09 5.61
C VAL A 118 12.63 -3.01 5.11
N VAL A 119 11.67 -3.39 4.29
CA VAL A 119 10.52 -2.56 3.90
C VAL A 119 9.27 -3.17 4.52
N ILE A 120 8.66 -2.47 5.48
CA ILE A 120 7.41 -2.87 6.10
C ILE A 120 6.25 -2.54 5.16
N THR A 121 5.41 -3.52 4.84
CA THR A 121 4.25 -3.34 3.95
C THR A 121 2.98 -2.91 4.70
N ALA A 122 3.14 -2.12 5.73
CA ALA A 122 2.10 -1.59 6.61
C ALA A 122 2.60 -0.29 7.28
N PRO A 123 1.73 0.50 7.96
CA PRO A 123 2.17 1.62 8.77
C PRO A 123 3.16 1.16 9.85
N GLY A 124 4.37 1.74 9.86
CA GLY A 124 5.47 1.36 10.75
C GLY A 124 5.50 2.10 12.10
N GLY A 125 4.57 3.03 12.33
CA GLY A 125 4.61 3.92 13.49
C GLY A 125 5.51 5.14 13.28
N ASN A 126 5.74 5.92 14.36
CA ASN A 126 6.48 7.18 14.28
C ASN A 126 8.00 6.98 14.23
N ASP A 127 8.48 5.80 14.61
CA ASP A 127 9.92 5.49 14.72
C ASP A 127 10.53 4.96 13.40
N VAL A 128 9.70 4.85 12.36
CA VAL A 128 10.09 4.37 11.04
C VAL A 128 9.74 5.43 10.00
N LYS A 129 10.68 5.79 9.12
CA LYS A 129 10.36 6.67 7.99
C LYS A 129 9.26 6.06 7.13
N THR A 130 8.16 6.79 7.01
CA THR A 130 6.99 6.40 6.22
C THR A 130 7.07 7.04 4.84
N VAL A 131 7.03 6.23 3.81
CA VAL A 131 7.29 6.64 2.42
C VAL A 131 6.08 6.37 1.54
N VAL A 132 5.69 7.40 0.78
CA VAL A 132 4.79 7.31 -0.37
C VAL A 132 5.57 7.75 -1.60
N PHE A 133 5.78 6.83 -2.55
CA PHE A 133 6.56 7.11 -3.74
C PHE A 133 5.97 8.27 -4.56
N ASN A 134 6.82 9.13 -5.12
CA ASN A 134 6.47 10.39 -5.78
C ASN A 134 5.73 11.43 -4.92
N THR A 135 5.71 11.23 -3.59
CA THR A 135 5.21 12.25 -2.65
C THR A 135 6.31 12.70 -1.69
N ASN A 136 7.04 11.77 -1.08
CA ASN A 136 8.13 12.07 -0.14
C ASN A 136 9.27 11.04 -0.17
N HIS A 137 9.44 10.27 -1.24
CA HIS A 137 10.48 9.22 -1.30
C HIS A 137 11.92 9.78 -1.21
N ASP A 138 12.09 11.05 -1.52
CA ASP A 138 13.35 11.82 -1.43
C ASP A 138 13.82 12.08 0.01
N VAL A 139 12.98 11.78 1.03
CA VAL A 139 13.41 11.80 2.45
C VAL A 139 14.41 10.68 2.77
N LEU A 140 14.50 9.67 1.89
CA LEU A 140 15.45 8.57 2.04
C LEU A 140 16.84 8.97 1.51
N ASP A 141 17.88 8.71 2.29
CA ASP A 141 19.28 8.96 1.91
C ASP A 141 20.11 7.69 1.73
N GLY A 142 19.48 6.52 1.89
CA GLY A 142 20.08 5.19 1.74
C GLY A 142 20.72 4.64 3.01
N THR A 143 20.77 5.40 4.10
CA THR A 143 21.31 4.94 5.38
C THR A 143 20.29 4.17 6.23
N GLU A 144 18.99 4.30 5.90
CA GLU A 144 17.94 3.62 6.64
C GLU A 144 18.09 2.10 6.54
N THR A 145 17.83 1.42 7.64
CA THR A 145 17.77 -0.04 7.68
C THR A 145 16.34 -0.56 7.61
N VAL A 146 15.37 0.22 8.14
CA VAL A 146 13.94 -0.12 8.14
C VAL A 146 13.14 1.09 7.67
N ILE A 147 12.27 0.88 6.68
CA ILE A 147 11.32 1.88 6.19
C ILE A 147 9.91 1.28 6.12
N SER A 148 8.90 2.14 6.08
CA SER A 148 7.50 1.75 5.91
C SER A 148 6.96 2.27 4.56
N GLY A 149 6.32 1.40 3.78
CA GLY A 149 5.56 1.76 2.58
C GLY A 149 4.17 2.35 2.87
N ALA A 150 3.90 2.78 4.11
CA ALA A 150 2.60 3.32 4.55
C ALA A 150 1.44 2.32 4.40
N SER A 151 0.20 2.81 4.35
CA SER A 151 -1.00 2.04 4.02
C SER A 151 -1.48 2.32 2.59
N CYS A 152 -2.35 1.46 2.06
CA CYS A 152 -2.98 1.67 0.75
C CYS A 152 -3.77 3.00 0.71
N THR A 153 -4.51 3.31 1.76
CA THR A 153 -5.28 4.55 1.87
C THR A 153 -4.35 5.77 1.97
N THR A 154 -3.23 5.69 2.71
CA THR A 154 -2.24 6.78 2.77
C THR A 154 -1.61 7.01 1.39
N ASN A 155 -1.30 5.96 0.64
CA ASN A 155 -0.77 6.07 -0.72
C ASN A 155 -1.76 6.71 -1.70
N CYS A 156 -3.07 6.54 -1.48
CA CYS A 156 -4.10 7.21 -2.26
C CYS A 156 -4.27 8.69 -1.84
N LEU A 157 -4.36 8.96 -0.53
CA LEU A 157 -4.63 10.29 0.01
C LEU A 157 -3.46 11.26 -0.19
N ALA A 158 -2.22 10.80 -0.01
CA ALA A 158 -1.05 11.67 0.07
C ALA A 158 -0.82 12.53 -1.20
N PRO A 159 -0.80 12.00 -2.43
CA PRO A 159 -0.58 12.83 -3.61
C PRO A 159 -1.71 13.85 -3.83
N MET A 160 -2.96 13.47 -3.56
CA MET A 160 -4.12 14.36 -3.66
C MET A 160 -4.06 15.48 -2.61
N ALA A 161 -3.74 15.15 -1.37
CA ALA A 161 -3.61 16.13 -0.28
C ALA A 161 -2.40 17.05 -0.51
N LYS A 162 -1.28 16.52 -1.04
CA LYS A 162 -0.11 17.31 -1.40
C LYS A 162 -0.41 18.33 -2.49
N ALA A 163 -1.11 17.92 -3.54
CA ALA A 163 -1.50 18.83 -4.63
C ALA A 163 -2.40 19.98 -4.11
N LEU A 164 -3.33 19.69 -3.19
CA LEU A 164 -4.13 20.76 -2.54
C LEU A 164 -3.25 21.66 -1.67
N GLN A 165 -2.38 21.08 -0.84
CA GLN A 165 -1.52 21.83 0.06
C GLN A 165 -0.58 22.77 -0.71
N ASP A 166 0.09 22.26 -1.74
CA ASP A 166 1.10 23.01 -2.49
C ASP A 166 0.50 24.17 -3.31
N ASN A 167 -0.73 24.02 -3.81
CA ASN A 167 -1.36 25.04 -4.66
C ASN A 167 -2.27 26.00 -3.89
N PHE A 168 -2.97 25.53 -2.87
CA PHE A 168 -4.05 26.29 -2.26
C PHE A 168 -3.92 26.44 -0.74
N GLY A 169 -3.07 25.63 -0.09
CA GLY A 169 -2.97 25.54 1.38
C GLY A 169 -4.19 24.82 1.96
N VAL A 170 -3.97 23.81 2.79
CA VAL A 170 -5.02 23.10 3.51
C VAL A 170 -5.07 23.59 4.94
N VAL A 171 -6.22 24.11 5.36
CA VAL A 171 -6.46 24.55 6.75
C VAL A 171 -6.81 23.33 7.62
N GLU A 172 -7.86 22.62 7.23
CA GLU A 172 -8.35 21.42 7.90
C GLU A 172 -9.16 20.57 6.94
N GLY A 173 -9.40 19.30 7.29
CA GLY A 173 -10.22 18.42 6.46
C GLY A 173 -10.61 17.11 7.12
N LEU A 174 -11.68 16.53 6.59
CA LEU A 174 -12.14 15.19 6.95
C LEU A 174 -12.08 14.27 5.74
N MET A 175 -11.48 13.12 5.93
CA MET A 175 -11.37 12.08 4.92
C MET A 175 -12.32 10.92 5.24
N THR A 176 -13.01 10.43 4.23
CA THR A 176 -13.73 9.16 4.28
C THR A 176 -13.23 8.25 3.17
N THR A 177 -12.79 7.05 3.52
CA THR A 177 -12.53 6.02 2.51
C THR A 177 -13.65 4.98 2.50
N ILE A 178 -14.27 4.80 1.33
CA ILE A 178 -15.16 3.68 1.03
C ILE A 178 -14.25 2.57 0.51
N HIS A 179 -14.03 1.58 1.36
CA HIS A 179 -12.94 0.62 1.20
C HIS A 179 -13.48 -0.80 1.00
N ALA A 180 -12.90 -1.54 0.07
CA ALA A 180 -13.17 -2.97 -0.05
C ALA A 180 -12.90 -3.71 1.26
N TYR A 181 -13.59 -4.83 1.51
CA TYR A 181 -13.26 -5.69 2.65
C TYR A 181 -11.85 -6.28 2.49
N THR A 182 -11.21 -6.63 3.59
CA THR A 182 -9.86 -7.20 3.59
C THR A 182 -9.81 -8.45 4.44
N GLY A 183 -8.76 -9.25 4.29
CA GLY A 183 -8.61 -10.54 4.94
C GLY A 183 -8.53 -10.54 6.48
N ASP A 184 -8.50 -9.36 7.10
CA ASP A 184 -8.64 -9.20 8.55
C ASP A 184 -10.11 -9.26 9.02
N GLN A 185 -11.08 -9.07 8.12
CA GLN A 185 -12.50 -9.20 8.42
C GLN A 185 -12.98 -10.66 8.35
N MET A 186 -14.10 -10.94 9.00
CA MET A 186 -14.67 -12.29 9.01
C MET A 186 -15.51 -12.54 7.76
N ILE A 187 -15.52 -13.78 7.27
CA ILE A 187 -16.41 -14.22 6.18
C ILE A 187 -17.86 -14.30 6.70
N LEU A 188 -18.06 -14.97 7.82
CA LEU A 188 -19.30 -15.00 8.60
C LEU A 188 -19.05 -14.33 9.95
N ASP A 189 -20.13 -14.01 10.69
CA ASP A 189 -20.00 -13.46 12.05
C ASP A 189 -19.15 -14.40 12.93
N GLY A 190 -18.08 -13.89 13.50
CA GLY A 190 -17.15 -14.68 14.30
C GLY A 190 -16.15 -13.82 15.05
N PRO A 191 -15.39 -14.41 16.02
CA PRO A 191 -14.45 -13.65 16.83
C PRO A 191 -13.32 -13.05 15.98
N HIS A 192 -13.20 -11.72 16.04
CA HIS A 192 -12.10 -11.02 15.39
C HIS A 192 -10.83 -11.09 16.24
N ARG A 193 -9.66 -11.33 15.62
CA ARG A 193 -8.38 -11.51 16.30
C ARG A 193 -7.99 -10.32 17.20
N GLY A 194 -8.27 -9.10 16.76
CA GLY A 194 -7.99 -7.87 17.50
C GLY A 194 -9.14 -7.40 18.41
N GLY A 195 -10.19 -8.19 18.59
CA GLY A 195 -11.32 -7.84 19.46
C GLY A 195 -12.24 -6.74 18.90
N ASP A 196 -12.10 -6.35 17.63
CA ASP A 196 -12.96 -5.35 17.01
C ASP A 196 -14.34 -5.95 16.70
N LEU A 197 -15.38 -5.44 17.39
CA LEU A 197 -16.74 -5.96 17.30
C LEU A 197 -17.39 -5.72 15.93
N ARG A 198 -16.98 -4.69 15.19
CA ARG A 198 -17.50 -4.41 13.85
C ARG A 198 -16.83 -5.28 12.81
N ARG A 199 -15.51 -5.47 12.87
CA ARG A 199 -14.77 -6.38 11.99
C ARG A 199 -15.09 -7.85 12.24
N ALA A 200 -15.70 -8.19 13.39
CA ALA A 200 -16.22 -9.51 13.71
C ALA A 200 -17.46 -9.90 12.88
N ARG A 201 -18.05 -8.95 12.15
CA ARG A 201 -19.23 -9.20 11.32
C ARG A 201 -18.82 -9.57 9.90
N ALA A 202 -19.71 -10.32 9.21
CA ALA A 202 -19.52 -10.79 7.85
C ALA A 202 -19.20 -9.64 6.87
N GLY A 203 -17.97 -9.61 6.36
CA GLY A 203 -17.45 -8.50 5.53
C GLY A 203 -18.16 -8.37 4.18
N ALA A 204 -18.52 -9.49 3.56
CA ALA A 204 -19.19 -9.52 2.25
C ALA A 204 -20.70 -9.26 2.31
N ALA A 205 -21.27 -9.04 3.50
CA ALA A 205 -22.72 -8.83 3.69
C ALA A 205 -23.06 -7.51 4.40
N ASN A 206 -22.07 -6.71 4.79
CA ASN A 206 -22.28 -5.51 5.59
C ASN A 206 -21.47 -4.32 5.10
N ILE A 207 -22.00 -3.10 5.31
CA ILE A 207 -21.18 -1.90 5.42
C ILE A 207 -20.66 -1.84 6.84
N VAL A 208 -19.32 -1.86 6.99
CA VAL A 208 -18.66 -1.94 8.30
C VAL A 208 -17.86 -0.67 8.58
N PRO A 209 -18.35 0.22 9.47
CA PRO A 209 -17.60 1.40 9.89
C PRO A 209 -16.32 1.00 10.63
N ASN A 210 -15.19 1.59 10.25
CA ASN A 210 -13.88 1.33 10.83
C ASN A 210 -13.14 2.64 11.09
N SER A 211 -12.32 2.65 12.12
CA SER A 211 -11.26 3.64 12.24
C SER A 211 -10.19 3.43 11.17
N THR A 212 -9.57 4.51 10.73
CA THR A 212 -8.37 4.46 9.89
C THR A 212 -7.31 5.40 10.43
N GLY A 213 -6.08 4.95 10.47
CA GLY A 213 -4.93 5.79 10.80
C GLY A 213 -4.40 6.58 9.61
N ALA A 214 -4.97 6.42 8.41
CA ALA A 214 -4.42 6.99 7.19
C ALA A 214 -4.39 8.52 7.19
N ALA A 215 -5.45 9.17 7.68
CA ALA A 215 -5.50 10.63 7.78
C ALA A 215 -4.47 11.17 8.78
N LYS A 216 -4.30 10.50 9.93
CA LYS A 216 -3.28 10.87 10.93
C LYS A 216 -1.86 10.60 10.45
N ALA A 217 -1.67 9.52 9.69
CA ALA A 217 -0.38 9.16 9.11
C ALA A 217 0.07 10.12 7.99
N ILE A 218 -0.84 10.95 7.47
CA ILE A 218 -0.49 11.93 6.43
C ILE A 218 0.58 12.93 6.91
N GLY A 219 0.57 13.30 8.18
CA GLY A 219 1.60 14.17 8.77
C GLY A 219 3.00 13.56 8.82
N LEU A 220 3.14 12.23 8.69
CA LEU A 220 4.43 11.55 8.55
C LEU A 220 4.99 11.65 7.13
N VAL A 221 4.11 11.89 6.15
CA VAL A 221 4.46 11.99 4.72
C VAL A 221 4.53 13.45 4.27
N ILE A 222 3.61 14.27 4.78
CA ILE A 222 3.49 15.71 4.47
C ILE A 222 3.43 16.45 5.82
N PRO A 223 4.56 16.88 6.38
CA PRO A 223 4.64 17.47 7.73
C PRO A 223 3.71 18.69 7.94
N GLU A 224 3.47 19.46 6.89
CA GLU A 224 2.59 20.64 6.91
C GLU A 224 1.12 20.29 7.18
N LEU A 225 0.72 19.04 6.97
CA LEU A 225 -0.62 18.54 7.23
C LEU A 225 -0.76 17.82 8.58
N ASN A 226 0.29 17.83 9.40
CA ASN A 226 0.23 17.19 10.72
C ASN A 226 -0.85 17.83 11.60
N GLY A 227 -1.80 17.00 12.06
CA GLY A 227 -2.92 17.43 12.89
C GLY A 227 -4.06 18.15 12.18
N LYS A 228 -3.96 18.40 10.86
CA LYS A 228 -4.99 19.09 10.07
C LYS A 228 -6.05 18.16 9.48
N LEU A 229 -5.75 16.86 9.35
CA LEU A 229 -6.66 15.88 8.77
C LEU A 229 -7.02 14.78 9.79
N ASP A 230 -8.30 14.41 9.82
CA ASP A 230 -8.80 13.19 10.47
C ASP A 230 -9.73 12.44 9.51
N GLY A 231 -10.16 11.23 9.87
CA GLY A 231 -11.04 10.48 8.99
C GLY A 231 -11.42 9.10 9.48
N ALA A 232 -12.28 8.47 8.67
CA ALA A 232 -12.82 7.14 8.92
C ALA A 232 -12.88 6.31 7.65
N ALA A 233 -13.07 4.99 7.82
CA ALA A 233 -13.31 4.07 6.73
C ALA A 233 -14.72 3.48 6.81
N GLN A 234 -15.33 3.23 5.66
CA GLN A 234 -16.54 2.40 5.50
C GLN A 234 -16.14 1.19 4.67
N ARG A 235 -16.05 0.02 5.28
CA ARG A 235 -15.79 -1.22 4.54
C ARG A 235 -17.07 -1.67 3.85
N VAL A 236 -16.98 -1.97 2.56
CA VAL A 236 -18.12 -2.34 1.70
C VAL A 236 -17.92 -3.73 1.12
N PRO A 237 -19.01 -4.43 0.71
CA PRO A 237 -18.96 -5.85 0.28
C PRO A 237 -18.44 -6.01 -1.16
N ILE A 238 -17.25 -5.50 -1.45
CA ILE A 238 -16.51 -5.73 -2.70
C ILE A 238 -15.09 -6.24 -2.40
N PRO A 239 -14.51 -7.10 -3.25
CA PRO A 239 -13.24 -7.78 -2.95
C PRO A 239 -12.02 -6.87 -3.08
N THR A 240 -12.06 -5.90 -3.99
CA THR A 240 -11.03 -4.86 -4.18
C THR A 240 -11.62 -3.66 -4.91
N GLY A 241 -10.89 -2.56 -4.98
CA GLY A 241 -11.38 -1.30 -5.54
C GLY A 241 -12.00 -0.40 -4.47
N SER A 242 -11.27 0.63 -4.09
CA SER A 242 -11.61 1.56 -3.00
C SER A 242 -11.57 3.00 -3.50
N VAL A 243 -12.25 3.89 -2.80
CA VAL A 243 -12.26 5.32 -3.11
C VAL A 243 -12.06 6.13 -1.84
N THR A 244 -11.27 7.19 -1.92
CA THR A 244 -11.06 8.15 -0.83
C THR A 244 -11.65 9.48 -1.22
N GLU A 245 -12.52 10.03 -0.38
CA GLU A 245 -13.01 11.38 -0.42
C GLU A 245 -12.30 12.22 0.64
N LEU A 246 -11.84 13.41 0.26
CA LEU A 246 -11.34 14.43 1.17
C LEU A 246 -12.23 15.67 1.03
N VAL A 247 -12.83 16.09 2.13
CA VAL A 247 -13.52 17.37 2.25
C VAL A 247 -12.64 18.29 3.08
N ALA A 248 -12.21 19.41 2.50
CA ALA A 248 -11.24 20.30 3.13
C ALA A 248 -11.65 21.78 3.02
N VAL A 249 -11.19 22.55 3.99
CA VAL A 249 -11.14 24.02 3.94
C VAL A 249 -9.74 24.38 3.45
N LEU A 250 -9.68 25.28 2.47
CA LEU A 250 -8.43 25.77 1.89
C LEU A 250 -8.16 27.22 2.30
N ASP A 251 -6.88 27.63 2.28
CA ASP A 251 -6.50 29.02 2.58
C ASP A 251 -6.97 30.02 1.51
N LYS A 252 -7.22 29.52 0.29
CA LYS A 252 -7.66 30.31 -0.86
C LYS A 252 -9.02 29.82 -1.34
N ASN A 253 -9.86 30.77 -1.77
CA ASN A 253 -11.06 30.43 -2.52
C ASN A 253 -10.66 29.91 -3.90
N VAL A 254 -11.34 28.86 -4.34
CA VAL A 254 -11.04 28.14 -5.59
C VAL A 254 -12.31 27.83 -6.38
N THR A 255 -12.14 27.56 -7.66
CA THR A 255 -13.15 26.97 -8.53
C THR A 255 -12.86 25.48 -8.76
N VAL A 256 -13.86 24.73 -9.24
CA VAL A 256 -13.69 23.32 -9.63
C VAL A 256 -12.59 23.19 -10.70
N ASP A 257 -12.58 24.09 -11.67
CA ASP A 257 -11.61 24.06 -12.78
C ASP A 257 -10.16 24.29 -12.28
N GLU A 258 -9.96 25.22 -11.33
CA GLU A 258 -8.63 25.46 -10.74
C GLU A 258 -8.14 24.24 -9.96
N VAL A 259 -9.02 23.59 -9.18
CA VAL A 259 -8.68 22.37 -8.45
C VAL A 259 -8.32 21.25 -9.44
N ASN A 260 -9.17 21.00 -10.44
CA ASN A 260 -8.92 19.96 -11.44
C ASN A 260 -7.64 20.22 -12.24
N ALA A 261 -7.36 21.47 -12.59
CA ALA A 261 -6.12 21.85 -13.28
C ALA A 261 -4.88 21.58 -12.43
N ALA A 262 -4.92 21.90 -11.13
CA ALA A 262 -3.82 21.60 -10.20
C ALA A 262 -3.59 20.10 -10.06
N MET A 263 -4.66 19.29 -9.94
CA MET A 263 -4.56 17.84 -9.86
C MET A 263 -4.00 17.22 -11.15
N LYS A 264 -4.43 17.72 -12.31
CA LYS A 264 -3.93 17.30 -13.62
C LYS A 264 -2.45 17.63 -13.79
N ALA A 265 -2.03 18.80 -13.34
CA ALA A 265 -0.63 19.22 -13.38
C ALA A 265 0.26 18.39 -12.43
N ALA A 266 -0.28 17.89 -11.33
CA ALA A 266 0.41 17.03 -10.37
C ALA A 266 0.51 15.56 -10.81
N SER A 267 -0.19 15.15 -11.89
CA SER A 267 -0.22 13.75 -12.34
C SER A 267 1.16 13.27 -12.82
N ASN A 268 1.43 11.99 -12.52
CA ASN A 268 2.68 11.31 -12.85
C ASN A 268 2.43 9.79 -12.89
N GLU A 269 3.47 8.97 -12.95
CA GLU A 269 3.36 7.51 -12.98
C GLU A 269 2.71 6.87 -11.74
N SER A 270 2.66 7.60 -10.62
CA SER A 270 2.07 7.16 -9.34
C SER A 270 0.71 7.79 -9.06
N TYR A 271 0.45 8.96 -9.64
CA TYR A 271 -0.77 9.74 -9.45
C TYR A 271 -1.42 10.03 -10.80
N GLY A 272 -2.50 9.30 -11.07
CA GLY A 272 -3.26 9.44 -12.32
C GLY A 272 -4.38 10.48 -12.21
N TYR A 273 -4.94 10.82 -13.35
CA TYR A 273 -6.06 11.76 -13.51
C TYR A 273 -7.06 11.19 -14.51
N THR A 274 -8.36 11.24 -14.20
CA THR A 274 -9.43 10.83 -15.12
C THR A 274 -10.58 11.82 -15.15
N GLU A 275 -11.22 11.91 -16.31
CA GLU A 275 -12.49 12.59 -16.55
C GLU A 275 -13.59 11.58 -16.95
N ASP A 276 -13.27 10.29 -16.95
CA ASP A 276 -14.22 9.23 -17.26
C ASP A 276 -15.12 8.92 -16.06
N PRO A 277 -16.40 8.61 -16.28
CA PRO A 277 -17.35 8.26 -15.21
C PRO A 277 -17.14 6.79 -14.76
N ILE A 278 -16.03 6.54 -14.08
CA ILE A 278 -15.61 5.20 -13.63
C ILE A 278 -16.25 4.76 -12.33
N VAL A 279 -16.23 3.44 -12.10
CA VAL A 279 -16.65 2.78 -10.85
C VAL A 279 -15.54 1.87 -10.33
N SER A 280 -15.71 1.30 -9.15
CA SER A 280 -14.69 0.52 -8.44
C SER A 280 -14.14 -0.70 -9.21
N SER A 281 -14.92 -1.30 -10.10
CA SER A 281 -14.44 -2.43 -10.92
C SER A 281 -13.46 -2.01 -12.02
N ASP A 282 -13.51 -0.75 -12.46
CA ASP A 282 -12.69 -0.25 -13.56
C ASP A 282 -11.23 -0.03 -13.15
N ILE A 283 -11.00 0.10 -11.84
CA ILE A 283 -9.65 0.34 -11.30
C ILE A 283 -8.94 -0.92 -10.78
N VAL A 284 -9.56 -2.09 -10.94
CA VAL A 284 -8.96 -3.37 -10.52
C VAL A 284 -7.70 -3.65 -11.36
N GLY A 285 -6.60 -3.94 -10.69
CA GLY A 285 -5.30 -4.17 -11.32
C GLY A 285 -4.54 -2.89 -11.70
N MET A 286 -5.07 -1.71 -11.39
CA MET A 286 -4.46 -0.42 -11.69
C MET A 286 -3.13 -0.22 -10.95
N SER A 287 -2.15 0.34 -11.65
CA SER A 287 -0.81 0.60 -11.10
C SER A 287 -0.59 2.01 -10.56
N TYR A 288 -1.51 2.96 -10.77
CA TYR A 288 -1.45 4.23 -10.04
C TYR A 288 -1.71 4.01 -8.57
N GLY A 289 -0.94 4.64 -7.69
CA GLY A 289 -1.19 4.61 -6.24
C GLY A 289 -2.49 5.33 -5.87
N SER A 290 -2.86 6.31 -6.70
CA SER A 290 -4.04 7.14 -6.58
C SER A 290 -4.46 7.60 -7.98
N LEU A 291 -5.75 7.50 -8.31
CA LEU A 291 -6.33 8.00 -9.57
C LEU A 291 -7.36 9.06 -9.23
N PHE A 292 -7.01 10.32 -9.46
CA PHE A 292 -7.91 11.44 -9.22
C PHE A 292 -9.08 11.43 -10.19
N ASP A 293 -10.30 11.59 -9.65
CA ASP A 293 -11.54 11.66 -10.41
C ASP A 293 -12.05 13.10 -10.48
N ALA A 294 -11.77 13.76 -11.59
CA ALA A 294 -12.16 15.15 -11.83
C ALA A 294 -13.67 15.36 -11.88
N THR A 295 -14.44 14.31 -12.20
CA THR A 295 -15.91 14.37 -12.29
C THR A 295 -16.57 14.51 -10.91
N GLN A 296 -15.83 14.17 -9.84
CA GLN A 296 -16.33 14.18 -8.46
C GLN A 296 -15.91 15.43 -7.66
N THR A 297 -15.10 16.31 -8.24
CA THR A 297 -14.69 17.56 -7.58
C THR A 297 -15.90 18.46 -7.36
N LYS A 298 -16.03 18.96 -6.11
CA LYS A 298 -17.10 19.92 -5.75
C LYS A 298 -16.54 21.05 -4.90
N VAL A 299 -17.01 22.24 -5.17
CA VAL A 299 -16.79 23.43 -4.34
C VAL A 299 -18.16 23.93 -3.89
N LEU A 300 -18.40 23.84 -2.58
CA LEU A 300 -19.60 24.43 -1.95
C LEU A 300 -19.18 25.77 -1.36
N ASP A 301 -19.83 26.86 -1.82
CA ASP A 301 -19.60 28.20 -1.30
C ASP A 301 -20.89 28.68 -0.58
N VAL A 302 -20.72 29.07 0.68
CA VAL A 302 -21.80 29.67 1.48
C VAL A 302 -21.24 30.93 2.13
N ASP A 303 -21.70 32.06 1.70
CA ASP A 303 -21.32 33.40 2.20
C ASP A 303 -19.77 33.59 2.20
N GLY A 304 -19.11 33.15 1.11
CA GLY A 304 -17.67 33.25 0.92
C GLY A 304 -16.84 32.25 1.70
N LYS A 305 -17.47 31.30 2.40
CA LYS A 305 -16.80 30.15 3.04
C LYS A 305 -16.93 28.93 2.16
N GLN A 306 -15.80 28.38 1.80
CA GLN A 306 -15.77 27.24 0.89
C GLN A 306 -15.44 25.91 1.59
N LEU A 307 -16.15 24.86 1.17
CA LEU A 307 -15.77 23.46 1.37
C LEU A 307 -15.43 22.85 0.01
N VAL A 308 -14.24 22.29 -0.10
CA VAL A 308 -13.77 21.63 -1.31
C VAL A 308 -13.77 20.13 -1.10
N LYS A 309 -14.48 19.39 -1.96
CA LYS A 309 -14.46 17.92 -1.99
C LYS A 309 -13.66 17.46 -3.19
N VAL A 310 -12.71 16.57 -2.96
CA VAL A 310 -11.90 15.86 -3.97
C VAL A 310 -11.97 14.36 -3.75
N VAL A 311 -11.82 13.59 -4.83
CA VAL A 311 -11.99 12.14 -4.82
C VAL A 311 -10.87 11.47 -5.60
N SER A 312 -10.33 10.39 -5.04
CA SER A 312 -9.37 9.52 -5.74
C SER A 312 -9.69 8.05 -5.54
N TRP A 313 -9.55 7.28 -6.62
CA TRP A 313 -9.69 5.84 -6.66
C TRP A 313 -8.36 5.12 -6.43
N TYR A 314 -8.40 3.93 -5.87
CA TYR A 314 -7.25 3.05 -5.74
C TYR A 314 -7.66 1.58 -5.65
N ASP A 315 -6.96 0.72 -6.35
CA ASP A 315 -7.00 -0.70 -6.03
C ASP A 315 -6.22 -0.90 -4.73
N ASN A 316 -6.90 -1.13 -3.62
CA ASN A 316 -6.26 -1.24 -2.31
C ASN A 316 -5.23 -2.37 -2.23
N GLU A 317 -5.19 -3.28 -3.20
CA GLU A 317 -4.18 -4.32 -3.35
C GLU A 317 -3.11 -3.92 -4.38
N MET A 318 -3.45 -3.78 -5.68
CA MET A 318 -2.48 -3.56 -6.75
C MET A 318 -1.92 -2.14 -6.77
N SER A 319 -2.73 -1.10 -6.53
CA SER A 319 -2.22 0.28 -6.44
C SER A 319 -1.18 0.43 -5.34
N TYR A 320 -1.50 -0.13 -4.15
CA TYR A 320 -0.57 -0.16 -3.03
C TYR A 320 0.70 -0.94 -3.36
N THR A 321 0.55 -2.13 -3.94
CA THR A 321 1.68 -2.98 -4.31
C THR A 321 2.58 -2.33 -5.35
N ALA A 322 2.00 -1.61 -6.31
CA ALA A 322 2.77 -0.87 -7.31
C ALA A 322 3.63 0.23 -6.67
N GLN A 323 3.07 0.98 -5.72
CA GLN A 323 3.80 2.00 -4.96
C GLN A 323 4.88 1.38 -4.07
N LEU A 324 4.56 0.28 -3.39
CA LEU A 324 5.50 -0.48 -2.58
C LEU A 324 6.73 -0.93 -3.40
N VAL A 325 6.50 -1.48 -4.59
CA VAL A 325 7.58 -1.94 -5.47
C VAL A 325 8.40 -0.78 -6.02
N ARG A 326 7.78 0.36 -6.38
CA ARG A 326 8.53 1.58 -6.74
C ARG A 326 9.40 2.09 -5.59
N THR A 327 8.86 2.09 -4.37
CA THR A 327 9.63 2.44 -3.15
C THR A 327 10.78 1.47 -2.94
N LEU A 328 10.56 0.17 -3.12
CA LEU A 328 11.60 -0.87 -3.03
C LEU A 328 12.70 -0.65 -4.08
N GLU A 329 12.33 -0.40 -5.34
CA GLU A 329 13.31 -0.11 -6.41
C GLU A 329 14.16 1.12 -6.08
N TYR A 330 13.51 2.20 -5.65
CA TYR A 330 14.21 3.42 -5.26
C TYR A 330 15.16 3.15 -4.10
N PHE A 331 14.67 2.49 -3.06
CA PHE A 331 15.47 2.16 -1.88
C PHE A 331 16.65 1.25 -2.21
N ALA A 332 16.46 0.28 -3.11
CA ALA A 332 17.53 -0.58 -3.60
C ALA A 332 18.62 0.20 -4.37
N LYS A 333 18.22 1.21 -5.16
CA LYS A 333 19.17 2.04 -5.94
C LYS A 333 20.03 2.96 -5.06
N ILE A 334 19.46 3.49 -3.96
CA ILE A 334 20.17 4.42 -3.07
C ILE A 334 20.84 3.72 -1.88
N ALA A 335 20.61 2.40 -1.68
CA ALA A 335 21.17 1.63 -0.58
C ALA A 335 22.71 1.70 -0.56
N LYS A 336 23.24 2.06 0.61
CA LYS A 336 24.69 2.16 0.88
C LYS A 336 25.14 0.98 1.73
#